data_c578f04cd127c9b99383308e262692a6
#
_entry.id   c578f04cd127c9b99383308e262692a6
#
_cell.length_a   1.000
_cell.length_b   1.000
_cell.length_c   1.000
_cell.angle_alpha   90.00
_cell.angle_beta   90.00
_cell.angle_gamma   90.00
#
_symmetry.space_group_name_H-M   'P 1'
#
loop_
_entity.id
_entity.type
_entity.pdbx_description
1 polymer ?
#
loop_
_entity_poly.entity_id
_entity_poly.type
_entity_poly.pdbx_seq_one_letter_code
_entity_poly.pdbx_strand_id
1 'polypeptide(L)'
;HLLFDVEFSDISVVVHPQSIVHSMVEFVDGSTIAQVSPPDMRLPIALGLDWPHRVADAAPACSWEQATSWDFFPLDEDAFPAVSLARRAGQAGGTAPAVLNGANEVCVEAFLQGRLPFTGIVSTVSDLVDEHLDSGWISGENVSVADVLDADRWARSRVQQVVNG
;
A
#
# COMPACT_ATOMS: atom_id res chain seq x y z
N HIS A 1 4.92 -6.07 7.32
CA HIS A 1 4.18 -6.84 8.30
C HIS A 1 4.02 -8.30 7.85
N LEU A 2 3.22 -8.58 6.82
CA LEU A 2 2.89 -9.96 6.40
C LEU A 2 4.09 -10.79 5.91
N LEU A 3 5.09 -10.18 5.28
CA LEU A 3 6.24 -10.89 4.70
C LEU A 3 7.38 -11.11 5.70
N PHE A 4 7.53 -10.23 6.67
CA PHE A 4 8.68 -10.23 7.59
C PHE A 4 8.27 -10.43 9.06
N ASP A 5 6.98 -10.61 9.33
CA ASP A 5 6.44 -10.74 10.69
C ASP A 5 6.86 -9.58 11.61
N VAL A 6 6.86 -8.36 11.06
CA VAL A 6 7.23 -7.13 11.75
C VAL A 6 5.96 -6.41 12.18
N GLU A 7 5.89 -5.95 13.43
CA GLU A 7 4.74 -5.21 13.93
C GLU A 7 4.56 -3.87 13.19
N PHE A 8 3.30 -3.43 13.04
CA PHE A 8 3.01 -2.15 12.37
C PHE A 8 3.69 -0.95 13.04
N SER A 9 3.92 -1.00 14.36
CA SER A 9 4.66 0.03 15.11
C SER A 9 6.13 0.16 14.69
N ASP A 10 6.72 -0.93 14.19
CA ASP A 10 8.12 -0.99 13.80
C ASP A 10 8.34 -0.67 12.30
N ILE A 11 7.25 -0.30 11.61
CA ILE A 11 7.28 0.10 10.21
C ILE A 11 7.15 1.62 10.11
N SER A 12 8.19 2.30 9.66
CA SER A 12 8.17 3.72 9.37
C SER A 12 7.99 3.98 7.87
N VAL A 13 7.27 5.05 7.55
CA VAL A 13 7.07 5.50 6.16
C VAL A 13 7.69 6.88 6.00
N VAL A 14 8.51 7.04 4.98
CA VAL A 14 9.14 8.30 4.61
C VAL A 14 8.82 8.66 3.16
N VAL A 15 8.79 9.94 2.84
CA VAL A 15 8.62 10.45 1.49
C VAL A 15 9.98 10.63 0.85
N HIS A 16 10.22 9.96 -0.27
CA HIS A 16 11.46 10.02 -1.04
C HIS A 16 11.17 10.42 -2.49
N PRO A 17 11.26 11.73 -2.85
CA PRO A 17 10.82 12.24 -4.16
C PRO A 17 11.57 11.64 -5.34
N GLN A 18 12.86 11.31 -5.18
CA GLN A 18 13.68 10.73 -6.24
C GLN A 18 13.32 9.28 -6.56
N SER A 19 12.62 8.59 -5.63
CA SER A 19 12.16 7.20 -5.79
C SER A 19 13.26 6.21 -6.22
N ILE A 20 14.46 6.39 -5.69
CA ILE A 20 15.62 5.49 -5.94
C ILE A 20 15.79 4.49 -4.81
N VAL A 21 15.49 4.89 -3.58
CA VAL A 21 15.46 4.00 -2.41
C VAL A 21 14.02 3.53 -2.21
N HIS A 22 13.80 2.22 -2.27
CA HIS A 22 12.45 1.64 -2.22
C HIS A 22 12.11 1.03 -0.86
N SER A 23 13.12 0.51 -0.16
CA SER A 23 12.97 -0.03 1.20
C SER A 23 14.27 0.06 1.96
N MET A 24 14.16 0.12 3.29
CA MET A 24 15.29 0.12 4.22
C MET A 24 15.00 -0.85 5.35
N VAL A 25 16.04 -1.52 5.84
CA VAL A 25 15.99 -2.36 7.04
C VAL A 25 17.03 -1.83 8.01
N GLU A 26 16.57 -1.39 9.17
CA GLU A 26 17.43 -0.98 10.28
C GLU A 26 17.67 -2.17 11.21
N PHE A 27 18.90 -2.39 11.57
CA PHE A 27 19.31 -3.46 12.48
C PHE A 27 19.43 -2.95 13.92
N VAL A 28 19.50 -3.88 14.86
CA VAL A 28 19.60 -3.59 16.31
C VAL A 28 20.88 -2.82 16.71
N ASP A 29 21.90 -2.83 15.86
CA ASP A 29 23.14 -2.06 16.05
C ASP A 29 23.07 -0.64 15.48
N GLY A 30 21.92 -0.24 14.89
CA GLY A 30 21.68 1.04 14.26
C GLY A 30 22.15 1.14 12.81
N SER A 31 22.75 0.07 12.24
CA SER A 31 23.09 0.06 10.82
C SER A 31 21.84 -0.12 9.95
N THR A 32 21.85 0.44 8.75
CA THR A 32 20.72 0.36 7.81
C THR A 32 21.19 -0.18 6.46
N ILE A 33 20.44 -1.14 5.92
CA ILE A 33 20.59 -1.60 4.54
C ILE A 33 19.40 -1.09 3.73
N ALA A 34 19.67 -0.58 2.52
CA ALA A 34 18.67 -0.08 1.60
C ALA A 34 18.65 -0.89 0.29
N GLN A 35 17.46 -1.12 -0.24
CA GLN A 35 17.27 -1.57 -1.62
C GLN A 35 17.21 -0.32 -2.51
N VAL A 36 18.14 -0.22 -3.45
CA VAL A 36 18.36 0.95 -4.29
C VAL A 36 18.34 0.56 -5.75
N SER A 37 17.52 1.21 -6.55
CA SER A 37 17.44 1.02 -8.01
C SER A 37 16.60 2.14 -8.65
N PRO A 38 16.75 2.43 -9.95
CA PRO A 38 15.72 3.17 -10.67
C PRO A 38 14.34 2.47 -10.49
N PRO A 39 13.23 3.24 -10.48
CA PRO A 39 11.90 2.66 -10.30
C PRO A 39 11.49 1.83 -11.52
N ASP A 40 11.66 0.51 -11.42
CA ASP A 40 11.33 -0.42 -12.50
C ASP A 40 10.79 -1.75 -11.93
N MET A 41 9.53 -2.03 -12.21
CA MET A 41 8.85 -3.23 -11.75
C MET A 41 9.41 -4.54 -12.32
N ARG A 42 10.21 -4.49 -13.39
CA ARG A 42 10.90 -5.67 -13.92
C ARG A 42 11.86 -6.29 -12.91
N LEU A 43 12.47 -5.49 -12.04
CA LEU A 43 13.38 -5.99 -11.00
C LEU A 43 12.71 -6.96 -10.01
N PRO A 44 11.66 -6.55 -9.28
CA PRO A 44 11.00 -7.47 -8.35
C PRO A 44 10.30 -8.63 -9.06
N ILE A 45 9.79 -8.43 -10.27
CA ILE A 45 9.17 -9.50 -11.06
C ILE A 45 10.24 -10.54 -11.46
N ALA A 46 11.36 -10.10 -12.01
CA ALA A 46 12.45 -11.01 -12.40
C ALA A 46 13.02 -11.77 -11.20
N LEU A 47 13.17 -11.08 -10.05
CA LEU A 47 13.60 -11.73 -8.81
C LEU A 47 12.59 -12.78 -8.32
N GLY A 48 11.30 -12.48 -8.39
CA GLY A 48 10.25 -13.44 -8.00
C GLY A 48 10.18 -14.67 -8.90
N LEU A 49 10.52 -14.51 -10.18
CA LEU A 49 10.50 -15.62 -11.16
C LEU A 49 11.71 -16.56 -11.06
N ASP A 50 12.88 -16.04 -10.65
CA ASP A 50 14.14 -16.82 -10.66
C ASP A 50 14.79 -16.88 -9.27
N TRP A 51 14.03 -16.65 -8.21
CA TRP A 51 14.54 -16.70 -6.84
C TRP A 51 15.25 -18.05 -6.54
N PRO A 52 16.44 -18.09 -5.91
CA PRO A 52 17.20 -16.95 -5.32
C PRO A 52 18.20 -16.29 -6.28
N HIS A 53 18.21 -16.62 -7.54
CA HIS A 53 19.11 -16.07 -8.52
C HIS A 53 18.71 -14.66 -8.95
N ARG A 54 19.63 -13.97 -9.64
CA ARG A 54 19.39 -12.66 -10.21
C ARG A 54 19.41 -12.74 -11.73
N VAL A 55 18.33 -12.31 -12.37
CA VAL A 55 18.27 -12.22 -13.83
C VAL A 55 19.16 -11.06 -14.29
N ALA A 56 20.13 -11.35 -15.16
CA ALA A 56 21.02 -10.33 -15.72
C ALA A 56 20.21 -9.30 -16.53
N ASP A 57 20.58 -8.03 -16.41
CA ASP A 57 20.02 -6.93 -17.21
C ASP A 57 18.47 -6.82 -17.14
N ALA A 58 17.85 -7.27 -16.06
CA ALA A 58 16.42 -7.17 -15.84
C ALA A 58 15.91 -5.72 -15.92
N ALA A 59 16.70 -4.76 -15.43
CA ALA A 59 16.46 -3.32 -15.53
C ALA A 59 17.80 -2.55 -15.52
N PRO A 60 17.81 -1.27 -15.95
CA PRO A 60 19.01 -0.43 -15.88
C PRO A 60 19.50 -0.28 -14.43
N ALA A 61 20.81 -0.29 -14.23
CA ALA A 61 21.44 0.01 -12.94
C ALA A 61 21.42 1.52 -12.64
N CYS A 62 21.62 1.89 -11.37
CA CYS A 62 21.90 3.27 -11.01
C CYS A 62 23.21 3.75 -11.66
N SER A 63 23.25 5.00 -12.11
CA SER A 63 24.49 5.65 -12.56
C SER A 63 25.18 6.31 -11.36
N TRP A 64 26.49 6.08 -11.24
CA TRP A 64 27.34 6.66 -10.21
C TRP A 64 28.39 7.61 -10.78
N GLU A 65 28.22 8.01 -12.05
CA GLU A 65 29.18 8.89 -12.77
C GLU A 65 29.11 10.33 -12.31
N GLN A 66 27.99 10.74 -11.72
CA GLN A 66 27.77 12.11 -11.26
C GLN A 66 27.36 12.11 -9.78
N ALA A 67 27.67 13.22 -9.10
CA ALA A 67 27.18 13.44 -7.75
C ALA A 67 25.65 13.45 -7.74
N THR A 68 25.05 12.77 -6.77
CA THR A 68 23.60 12.75 -6.56
C THR A 68 23.28 12.99 -5.09
N SER A 69 22.13 13.56 -4.82
CA SER A 69 21.59 13.74 -3.47
C SER A 69 20.22 13.07 -3.38
N TRP A 70 19.96 12.46 -2.25
CA TRP A 70 18.68 11.82 -1.97
C TRP A 70 18.08 12.44 -0.73
N ASP A 71 16.83 12.85 -0.85
CA ASP A 71 16.10 13.53 0.21
C ASP A 71 15.05 12.59 0.79
N PHE A 72 14.89 12.64 2.12
CA PHE A 72 13.87 11.90 2.84
C PHE A 72 13.13 12.87 3.75
N PHE A 73 11.80 12.87 3.66
CA PHE A 73 10.94 13.71 4.47
C PHE A 73 10.02 12.84 5.32
N PRO A 74 9.66 13.28 6.51
CA PRO A 74 8.61 12.63 7.28
C PRO A 74 7.29 12.69 6.50
N LEU A 75 6.46 11.65 6.66
CA LEU A 75 5.10 11.65 6.15
C LEU A 75 4.24 12.61 6.98
N ASP A 76 3.53 13.51 6.31
CA ASP A 76 2.47 14.32 6.92
C ASP A 76 1.17 13.48 6.93
N GLU A 77 0.89 12.82 8.04
CA GLU A 77 -0.28 11.94 8.16
C GLU A 77 -1.61 12.71 8.25
N ASP A 78 -1.58 13.98 8.64
CA ASP A 78 -2.79 14.83 8.65
C ASP A 78 -3.21 15.20 7.21
N ALA A 79 -2.23 15.56 6.38
CA ALA A 79 -2.48 15.87 4.98
C ALA A 79 -2.69 14.62 4.11
N PHE A 80 -2.05 13.49 4.45
CA PHE A 80 -2.05 12.23 3.68
C PHE A 80 -2.40 11.02 4.56
N PRO A 81 -3.66 10.87 5.00
CA PRO A 81 -4.05 9.85 5.98
C PRO A 81 -4.15 8.42 5.42
N ALA A 82 -3.81 8.18 4.16
CA ALA A 82 -3.95 6.87 3.54
C ALA A 82 -3.10 5.78 4.23
N VAL A 83 -1.91 6.14 4.74
CA VAL A 83 -1.03 5.18 5.44
C VAL A 83 -1.64 4.79 6.80
N SER A 84 -2.13 5.77 7.56
CA SER A 84 -2.81 5.53 8.84
C SER A 84 -4.06 4.67 8.65
N LEU A 85 -4.84 4.93 7.58
CA LEU A 85 -6.00 4.13 7.21
C LEU A 85 -5.61 2.69 6.86
N ALA A 86 -4.53 2.50 6.08
CA ALA A 86 -4.04 1.17 5.73
C ALA A 86 -3.55 0.39 6.96
N ARG A 87 -2.87 1.05 7.90
CA ARG A 87 -2.46 0.45 9.19
C ARG A 87 -3.67 0.01 10.00
N ARG A 88 -4.70 0.86 10.11
CA ARG A 88 -5.93 0.54 10.81
C ARG A 88 -6.65 -0.68 10.22
N ALA A 89 -6.80 -0.73 8.90
CA ALA A 89 -7.41 -1.87 8.23
C ALA A 89 -6.56 -3.14 8.39
N GLY A 90 -5.23 -3.02 8.30
CA GLY A 90 -4.30 -4.14 8.51
C GLY A 90 -4.33 -4.68 9.94
N GLN A 91 -4.39 -3.80 10.94
CA GLN A 91 -4.50 -4.17 12.36
C GLN A 91 -5.86 -4.83 12.69
N ALA A 92 -6.95 -4.34 12.08
CA ALA A 92 -8.26 -4.98 12.20
C ALA A 92 -8.24 -6.39 11.58
N GLY A 93 -7.49 -6.58 10.51
CA GLY A 93 -7.37 -7.87 9.85
C GLY A 93 -8.68 -8.35 9.23
N GLY A 94 -8.84 -9.66 9.14
CA GLY A 94 -10.06 -10.26 8.61
C GLY A 94 -10.35 -9.79 7.18
N THR A 95 -11.57 -9.30 6.96
CA THR A 95 -12.01 -8.80 5.65
C THR A 95 -11.73 -7.30 5.43
N ALA A 96 -11.26 -6.56 6.45
CA ALA A 96 -11.04 -5.10 6.34
C ALA A 96 -10.00 -4.70 5.28
N PRO A 97 -8.86 -5.41 5.09
CA PRO A 97 -7.92 -5.10 4.02
C PRO A 97 -8.52 -5.24 2.61
N ALA A 98 -9.42 -6.20 2.39
CA ALA A 98 -10.09 -6.38 1.10
C ALA A 98 -11.05 -5.21 0.80
N VAL A 99 -11.77 -4.75 1.82
CA VAL A 99 -12.65 -3.57 1.68
C VAL A 99 -11.84 -2.32 1.35
N LEU A 100 -10.74 -2.08 2.06
CA LEU A 100 -9.85 -0.95 1.78
C LEU A 100 -9.36 -0.99 0.33
N ASN A 101 -8.87 -2.15 -0.12
CA ASN A 101 -8.32 -2.28 -1.47
C ASN A 101 -9.41 -2.12 -2.54
N GLY A 102 -10.53 -2.84 -2.42
CA GLY A 102 -11.64 -2.79 -3.39
C GLY A 102 -12.27 -1.40 -3.49
N ALA A 103 -12.47 -0.72 -2.36
CA ALA A 103 -12.94 0.67 -2.32
C ALA A 103 -11.95 1.63 -2.99
N ASN A 104 -10.66 1.52 -2.66
CA ASN A 104 -9.63 2.39 -3.23
C ASN A 104 -9.55 2.27 -4.76
N GLU A 105 -9.57 1.06 -5.31
CA GLU A 105 -9.51 0.88 -6.77
C GLU A 105 -10.67 1.58 -7.49
N VAL A 106 -11.90 1.46 -6.98
CA VAL A 106 -13.07 2.11 -7.59
C VAL A 106 -13.04 3.63 -7.40
N CYS A 107 -12.58 4.13 -6.24
CA CYS A 107 -12.39 5.55 -6.00
C CYS A 107 -11.34 6.16 -6.94
N VAL A 108 -10.21 5.47 -7.16
CA VAL A 108 -9.16 5.90 -8.09
C VAL A 108 -9.70 5.96 -9.52
N GLU A 109 -10.45 4.96 -9.96
CA GLU A 109 -11.09 4.96 -11.28
C GLU A 109 -12.09 6.12 -11.41
N ALA A 110 -12.90 6.39 -10.39
CA ALA A 110 -13.82 7.51 -10.36
C ALA A 110 -13.10 8.87 -10.41
N PHE A 111 -11.97 9.00 -9.73
CA PHE A 111 -11.10 10.17 -9.81
C PHE A 111 -10.55 10.37 -11.23
N LEU A 112 -10.00 9.33 -11.85
CA LEU A 112 -9.47 9.42 -13.22
C LEU A 112 -10.53 9.79 -14.26
N GLN A 113 -11.79 9.45 -13.99
CA GLN A 113 -12.95 9.83 -14.81
C GLN A 113 -13.54 11.19 -14.42
N GLY A 114 -12.95 11.93 -13.48
CA GLY A 114 -13.42 13.24 -13.03
C GLY A 114 -14.71 13.23 -12.21
N ARG A 115 -15.14 12.06 -11.69
CA ARG A 115 -16.37 11.90 -10.90
C ARG A 115 -16.14 12.04 -9.39
N LEU A 116 -14.88 11.96 -8.94
CA LEU A 116 -14.49 12.12 -7.54
C LEU A 116 -13.26 13.02 -7.47
N PRO A 117 -13.17 13.98 -6.52
CA PRO A 117 -11.93 14.74 -6.32
C PRO A 117 -10.85 13.88 -5.68
N PHE A 118 -9.57 14.25 -5.86
CA PHE A 118 -8.44 13.48 -5.29
C PHE A 118 -8.57 13.26 -3.78
N THR A 119 -8.90 14.30 -3.04
CA THR A 119 -9.10 14.21 -1.58
C THR A 119 -10.30 13.34 -1.20
N GLY A 120 -11.26 13.19 -2.10
CA GLY A 120 -12.43 12.32 -1.93
C GLY A 120 -12.09 10.83 -1.91
N ILE A 121 -10.95 10.43 -2.48
CA ILE A 121 -10.54 9.02 -2.50
C ILE A 121 -10.41 8.51 -1.06
N VAL A 122 -9.52 9.11 -0.27
CA VAL A 122 -9.21 8.61 1.08
C VAL A 122 -10.40 8.78 2.02
N SER A 123 -11.16 9.89 1.92
CA SER A 123 -12.34 10.07 2.77
C SER A 123 -13.40 9.00 2.49
N THR A 124 -13.72 8.73 1.22
CA THR A 124 -14.69 7.68 0.86
C THR A 124 -14.24 6.30 1.32
N VAL A 125 -12.95 5.97 1.10
CA VAL A 125 -12.41 4.68 1.56
C VAL A 125 -12.46 4.55 3.08
N SER A 126 -12.16 5.63 3.82
CA SER A 126 -12.25 5.63 5.29
C SER A 126 -13.66 5.35 5.77
N ASP A 127 -14.64 6.07 5.20
CA ASP A 127 -16.06 5.90 5.57
C ASP A 127 -16.54 4.46 5.34
N LEU A 128 -16.11 3.84 4.24
CA LEU A 128 -16.47 2.46 3.92
C LEU A 128 -15.79 1.44 4.84
N VAL A 129 -14.52 1.66 5.18
CA VAL A 129 -13.83 0.80 6.15
C VAL A 129 -14.53 0.88 7.51
N ASP A 130 -14.95 2.07 7.94
CA ASP A 130 -15.69 2.26 9.19
C ASP A 130 -17.07 1.56 9.13
N GLU A 131 -17.84 1.78 8.06
CA GLU A 131 -19.13 1.10 7.85
C GLU A 131 -18.97 -0.43 7.90
N HIS A 132 -17.91 -0.96 7.31
CA HIS A 132 -17.65 -2.39 7.31
C HIS A 132 -17.25 -2.93 8.68
N LEU A 133 -16.38 -2.23 9.40
CA LEU A 133 -15.98 -2.61 10.75
C LEU A 133 -17.15 -2.63 11.73
N ASP A 134 -18.12 -1.74 11.55
CA ASP A 134 -19.29 -1.64 12.41
C ASP A 134 -20.36 -2.71 12.14
N SER A 135 -20.50 -3.18 10.89
CA SER A 135 -21.68 -3.97 10.52
C SER A 135 -21.43 -5.21 9.67
N GLY A 136 -20.26 -5.32 9.02
CA GLY A 136 -20.00 -6.40 8.06
C GLY A 136 -18.70 -7.14 8.25
N TRP A 137 -17.90 -6.73 9.23
CA TRP A 137 -16.57 -7.27 9.43
C TRP A 137 -16.57 -8.70 9.93
N ILE A 138 -15.80 -9.55 9.25
CA ILE A 138 -15.50 -10.90 9.67
C ILE A 138 -14.06 -10.93 10.16
N SER A 139 -13.89 -11.22 11.45
CA SER A 139 -12.58 -11.21 12.11
C SER A 139 -11.88 -12.55 12.07
N GLY A 140 -10.55 -12.51 12.11
CA GLY A 140 -9.69 -13.52 12.65
C GLY A 140 -9.52 -14.79 11.82
N GLU A 141 -9.26 -15.87 12.52
CA GLU A 141 -8.74 -17.14 11.99
C GLU A 141 -9.72 -17.92 11.08
N ASN A 142 -11.00 -17.52 11.04
CA ASN A 142 -12.05 -18.23 10.30
C ASN A 142 -12.42 -17.58 8.96
N VAL A 143 -11.65 -16.58 8.49
CA VAL A 143 -11.94 -15.89 7.23
C VAL A 143 -11.65 -16.82 6.05
N SER A 144 -12.67 -17.13 5.28
CA SER A 144 -12.54 -17.89 4.05
C SER A 144 -12.23 -16.97 2.85
N VAL A 145 -11.73 -17.56 1.76
CA VAL A 145 -11.55 -16.83 0.49
C VAL A 145 -12.89 -16.27 -0.02
N ALA A 146 -13.99 -16.97 0.21
CA ALA A 146 -15.33 -16.50 -0.16
C ALA A 146 -15.71 -15.21 0.60
N ASP A 147 -15.46 -15.16 1.91
CA ASP A 147 -15.72 -13.96 2.73
C ASP A 147 -14.91 -12.75 2.24
N VAL A 148 -13.64 -12.95 1.89
CA VAL A 148 -12.78 -11.88 1.34
C VAL A 148 -13.32 -11.36 0.01
N LEU A 149 -13.73 -12.27 -0.90
CA LEU A 149 -14.30 -11.90 -2.19
C LEU A 149 -15.67 -11.22 -2.06
N ASP A 150 -16.48 -11.62 -1.07
CA ASP A 150 -17.77 -10.98 -0.80
C ASP A 150 -17.56 -9.55 -0.25
N ALA A 151 -16.61 -9.36 0.65
CA ALA A 151 -16.24 -8.05 1.18
C ALA A 151 -15.70 -7.11 0.08
N ASP A 152 -14.85 -7.62 -0.81
CA ASP A 152 -14.35 -6.85 -1.97
C ASP A 152 -15.52 -6.43 -2.89
N ARG A 153 -16.42 -7.37 -3.23
CA ARG A 153 -17.60 -7.04 -4.06
C ARG A 153 -18.51 -6.01 -3.40
N TRP A 154 -18.74 -6.16 -2.10
CA TRP A 154 -19.52 -5.20 -1.33
C TRP A 154 -18.90 -3.80 -1.40
N ALA A 155 -17.60 -3.67 -1.13
CA ALA A 155 -16.90 -2.40 -1.14
C ALA A 155 -16.98 -1.72 -2.51
N ARG A 156 -16.72 -2.46 -3.59
CA ARG A 156 -16.82 -1.95 -4.97
C ARG A 156 -18.23 -1.44 -5.29
N SER A 157 -19.24 -2.22 -4.95
CA SER A 157 -20.64 -1.83 -5.17
C SER A 157 -21.02 -0.58 -4.35
N ARG A 158 -20.54 -0.50 -3.11
CA ARG A 158 -20.85 0.61 -2.21
C ARG A 158 -20.24 1.92 -2.68
N VAL A 159 -18.96 1.91 -3.13
CA VAL A 159 -18.34 3.10 -3.76
C VAL A 159 -19.11 3.56 -4.97
N GLN A 160 -19.55 2.63 -5.85
CA GLN A 160 -20.32 2.99 -7.03
C GLN A 160 -21.64 3.71 -6.68
N GLN A 161 -22.30 3.31 -5.58
CA GLN A 161 -23.49 4.01 -5.08
C GLN A 161 -23.16 5.43 -4.60
N VAL A 162 -22.05 5.62 -3.89
CA VAL A 162 -21.61 6.93 -3.38
C VAL A 162 -21.22 7.88 -4.52
N VAL A 163 -20.55 7.37 -5.54
CA VAL A 163 -20.01 8.19 -6.65
C VAL A 163 -21.09 8.53 -7.69
N ASN A 164 -22.15 7.73 -7.80
CA ASN A 164 -23.22 7.94 -8.79
C ASN A 164 -24.50 8.56 -8.19
N GLY A 165 -24.56 8.71 -6.86
CA GLY A 165 -25.70 9.35 -6.16
C GLY A 165 -25.49 10.82 -5.97
#